data_9f7f2b83a1a9265ce534fa8797d6f0c6
#
_entry.id   9f7f2b83a1a9265ce534fa8797d6f0c6
#
_cell.length_a   1.000
_cell.length_b   1.000
_cell.length_c   1.000
_cell.angle_alpha   90.00
_cell.angle_beta   90.00
_cell.angle_gamma   90.00
#
_symmetry.space_group_name_H-M   'P 1'
#
loop_
_entity.id
_entity.type
_entity.pdbx_description
1 polymer ?
#
loop_
_entity_poly.entity_id
_entity_poly.type
_entity_poly.pdbx_seq_one_letter_code
_entity_poly.pdbx_strand_id
1 'polypeptide(L)'
;MKQAELKRRPDSEATRPDAEMEDTVAQEEKVLARVHRTVEAKRPTARGKLIDYDAELIALRDQIREARLEDIPPLIEEMDRLQQVAQRRAKVTEGTVDVMSPYFGRMVLEEDERKREILIGRSTFLDSKTGVRIVDWRDAPVSRVYYRYEEGDDYDEIFGDREVEGEVLVRRNLSITGGKLRRIGTPQGTFRRLRDGEWKRAADHTTQLAGGQGSAMRPESYHRP
;
A
#
# COMPACT_ATOMS: atom_id res chain seq x y z
N MET A 1 -11.17 33.18 -60.30
CA MET A 1 -10.63 33.36 -58.94
C MET A 1 -11.53 32.61 -57.96
N LYS A 2 -11.10 31.41 -57.53
CA LYS A 2 -11.79 30.62 -56.52
C LYS A 2 -10.87 30.55 -55.32
N GLN A 3 -11.25 31.20 -54.23
CA GLN A 3 -10.58 31.07 -52.93
C GLN A 3 -10.92 29.71 -52.35
N ALA A 4 -9.90 28.93 -52.09
CA ALA A 4 -9.99 27.65 -51.34
C ALA A 4 -10.08 27.96 -49.86
N GLU A 5 -11.22 27.71 -49.29
CA GLU A 5 -11.52 27.74 -47.86
C GLU A 5 -10.78 26.59 -47.19
N LEU A 6 -9.73 26.94 -46.45
CA LEU A 6 -8.94 25.99 -45.65
C LEU A 6 -9.74 25.64 -44.41
N LYS A 7 -10.48 24.53 -44.48
CA LYS A 7 -11.22 23.96 -43.36
C LYS A 7 -10.19 23.51 -42.28
N ARG A 8 -10.06 24.31 -41.22
CA ARG A 8 -9.34 23.91 -40.01
C ARG A 8 -10.03 22.67 -39.44
N ARG A 9 -9.29 21.57 -39.34
CA ARG A 9 -9.68 20.38 -38.55
C ARG A 9 -9.68 20.79 -37.09
N PRO A 10 -10.70 20.46 -36.30
CA PRO A 10 -10.67 20.71 -34.87
C PRO A 10 -9.65 19.78 -34.20
N ASP A 11 -8.89 20.34 -33.27
CA ASP A 11 -7.91 19.69 -32.42
C ASP A 11 -8.56 18.57 -31.58
N SER A 12 -8.59 17.36 -32.10
CA SER A 12 -9.12 16.17 -31.44
C SER A 12 -8.06 15.35 -30.67
N GLU A 13 -6.85 15.87 -30.55
CA GLU A 13 -5.73 15.13 -29.92
C GLU A 13 -5.38 15.56 -28.48
N ALA A 14 -5.86 16.72 -28.03
CA ALA A 14 -5.63 17.22 -26.67
C ALA A 14 -6.55 16.59 -25.60
N THR A 15 -7.61 15.92 -26.01
CA THR A 15 -8.65 15.40 -25.08
C THR A 15 -8.32 14.00 -24.53
N ARG A 16 -7.43 13.24 -25.17
CA ARG A 16 -7.15 11.85 -24.76
C ARG A 16 -6.36 11.69 -23.45
N PRO A 17 -5.28 12.44 -23.17
CA PRO A 17 -4.48 12.24 -21.96
C PRO A 17 -5.20 12.67 -20.69
N ASP A 18 -6.08 13.65 -20.75
CA ASP A 18 -6.85 14.13 -19.59
C ASP A 18 -8.00 13.17 -19.26
N ALA A 19 -8.68 12.61 -20.26
CA ALA A 19 -9.71 11.61 -20.05
C ALA A 19 -9.16 10.32 -19.44
N GLU A 20 -7.98 9.87 -19.88
CA GLU A 20 -7.30 8.72 -19.29
C GLU A 20 -6.91 8.95 -17.82
N MET A 21 -6.43 10.15 -17.50
CA MET A 21 -6.15 10.54 -16.12
C MET A 21 -7.41 10.53 -15.27
N GLU A 22 -8.51 11.13 -15.74
CA GLU A 22 -9.79 11.18 -15.03
C GLU A 22 -10.33 9.77 -14.75
N ASP A 23 -10.30 8.88 -15.75
CA ASP A 23 -10.74 7.50 -15.62
C ASP A 23 -9.88 6.73 -14.59
N THR A 24 -8.56 6.90 -14.66
CA THR A 24 -7.63 6.27 -13.72
C THR A 24 -7.89 6.76 -12.29
N VAL A 25 -8.05 8.06 -12.09
CA VAL A 25 -8.34 8.66 -10.79
C VAL A 25 -9.67 8.14 -10.25
N ALA A 26 -10.72 8.15 -11.05
CA ALA A 26 -12.03 7.68 -10.65
C ALA A 26 -12.01 6.20 -10.23
N GLN A 27 -11.25 5.38 -10.95
CA GLN A 27 -11.05 3.96 -10.65
C GLN A 27 -10.36 3.77 -9.28
N GLU A 28 -9.25 4.47 -9.04
CA GLU A 28 -8.49 4.36 -7.79
C GLU A 28 -9.25 4.95 -6.59
N GLU A 29 -10.00 6.03 -6.75
CA GLU A 29 -10.87 6.57 -5.71
C GLU A 29 -12.01 5.59 -5.35
N LYS A 30 -12.59 4.90 -6.33
CA LYS A 30 -13.60 3.87 -6.11
C LYS A 30 -13.04 2.66 -5.33
N VAL A 31 -11.82 2.22 -5.66
CA VAL A 31 -11.14 1.15 -4.93
C VAL A 31 -10.88 1.57 -3.49
N LEU A 32 -10.33 2.77 -3.28
CA LEU A 32 -10.05 3.31 -1.94
C LEU A 32 -11.32 3.43 -1.10
N ALA A 33 -12.42 3.94 -1.67
CA ALA A 33 -13.70 4.03 -0.98
C ALA A 33 -14.26 2.67 -0.58
N ARG A 34 -14.09 1.63 -1.42
CA ARG A 34 -14.46 0.25 -1.10
C ARG A 34 -13.63 -0.30 0.07
N VAL A 35 -12.31 -0.08 0.03
CA VAL A 35 -11.38 -0.51 1.08
C VAL A 35 -11.74 0.15 2.42
N HIS A 36 -11.94 1.47 2.44
CA HIS A 36 -12.32 2.19 3.65
C HIS A 36 -13.59 1.61 4.28
N ARG A 37 -14.66 1.48 3.51
CA ARG A 37 -15.92 0.91 4.00
C ARG A 37 -15.74 -0.50 4.57
N THR A 38 -14.93 -1.34 3.90
CA THR A 38 -14.71 -2.73 4.32
C THR A 38 -13.88 -2.81 5.59
N VAL A 39 -12.80 -2.04 5.68
CA VAL A 39 -11.91 -2.01 6.84
C VAL A 39 -12.62 -1.41 8.05
N GLU A 40 -13.36 -0.30 7.88
CA GLU A 40 -14.14 0.32 8.96
C GLU A 40 -15.26 -0.58 9.48
N ALA A 41 -15.98 -1.29 8.60
CA ALA A 41 -17.01 -2.23 8.98
C ALA A 41 -16.49 -3.42 9.82
N LYS A 42 -15.23 -3.79 9.62
CA LYS A 42 -14.55 -4.87 10.36
C LYS A 42 -13.69 -4.37 11.52
N ARG A 43 -13.56 -3.06 11.67
CA ARG A 43 -12.85 -2.49 12.81
C ARG A 43 -13.56 -2.96 14.09
N PRO A 44 -12.86 -3.63 15.02
CA PRO A 44 -13.46 -3.99 16.29
C PRO A 44 -14.04 -2.71 16.87
N THR A 45 -15.34 -2.68 17.08
CA THR A 45 -15.97 -1.60 17.83
C THR A 45 -15.40 -1.69 19.23
N ALA A 46 -14.31 -0.97 19.48
CA ALA A 46 -13.71 -0.82 20.79
C ALA A 46 -14.64 0.03 21.68
N ARG A 47 -15.91 -0.44 21.85
CA ARG A 47 -16.84 0.00 22.89
C ARG A 47 -16.64 -0.79 24.19
N GLY A 48 -15.66 -1.70 24.24
CA GLY A 48 -15.13 -2.19 25.50
C GLY A 48 -14.20 -1.13 26.06
N LYS A 49 -14.36 -0.76 27.36
CA LYS A 49 -13.39 0.02 28.12
C LYS A 49 -11.99 -0.33 27.62
N LEU A 50 -11.24 0.66 27.17
CA LEU A 50 -9.81 0.51 26.91
C LEU A 50 -9.19 0.09 28.25
N ILE A 51 -9.01 -1.21 28.44
CA ILE A 51 -8.26 -1.73 29.57
C ILE A 51 -6.83 -1.33 29.27
N ASP A 52 -6.29 -0.45 30.06
CA ASP A 52 -4.89 -0.09 30.04
C ASP A 52 -4.09 -1.23 30.69
N TYR A 53 -3.70 -2.20 29.86
CA TYR A 53 -2.97 -3.37 30.32
C TYR A 53 -1.61 -3.00 30.96
N ASP A 54 -1.01 -1.90 30.55
CA ASP A 54 0.26 -1.45 31.12
C ASP A 54 0.03 -0.92 32.53
N ALA A 55 -1.03 -0.16 32.77
CA ALA A 55 -1.42 0.30 34.10
C ALA A 55 -1.80 -0.88 35.02
N GLU A 56 -2.53 -1.88 34.52
CA GLU A 56 -2.89 -3.07 35.30
C GLU A 56 -1.66 -3.93 35.63
N LEU A 57 -0.72 -4.11 34.71
CA LEU A 57 0.53 -4.83 34.97
C LEU A 57 1.40 -4.11 35.99
N ILE A 58 1.44 -2.78 35.98
CA ILE A 58 2.14 -1.99 37.00
C ILE A 58 1.47 -2.18 38.36
N ALA A 59 0.14 -2.08 38.42
CA ALA A 59 -0.61 -2.29 39.67
C ALA A 59 -0.39 -3.68 40.24
N LEU A 60 -0.38 -4.75 39.43
CA LEU A 60 -0.09 -6.12 39.86
C LEU A 60 1.35 -6.27 40.39
N ARG A 61 2.34 -5.62 39.75
CA ARG A 61 3.71 -5.61 40.26
C ARG A 61 3.83 -4.95 41.64
N ASP A 62 3.12 -3.86 41.85
CA ASP A 62 3.12 -3.18 43.12
C ASP A 62 2.43 -4.04 44.19
N GLN A 63 1.30 -4.72 43.87
CA GLN A 63 0.66 -5.68 44.74
C GLN A 63 1.58 -6.85 45.11
N ILE A 64 2.32 -7.44 44.20
CA ILE A 64 3.28 -8.52 44.46
C ILE A 64 4.38 -8.05 45.42
N ARG A 65 4.81 -6.79 45.31
CA ARG A 65 5.84 -6.23 46.20
C ARG A 65 5.38 -6.08 47.64
N GLU A 66 4.09 -5.85 47.86
CA GLU A 66 3.47 -5.64 49.17
C GLU A 66 2.81 -6.91 49.73
N ALA A 67 2.67 -7.97 48.93
CA ALA A 67 2.00 -9.21 49.26
C ALA A 67 2.78 -10.05 50.26
N ARG A 68 2.07 -10.85 51.06
CA ARG A 68 2.67 -11.91 51.88
C ARG A 68 3.13 -13.05 50.97
N LEU A 69 4.13 -13.82 51.42
CA LEU A 69 4.69 -14.93 50.65
C LEU A 69 3.65 -15.94 50.12
N GLU A 70 2.59 -16.17 50.91
CA GLU A 70 1.48 -17.09 50.60
C GLU A 70 0.56 -16.55 49.48
N ASP A 71 0.48 -15.22 49.29
CA ASP A 71 -0.40 -14.53 48.34
C ASP A 71 0.31 -14.26 46.99
N ILE A 72 1.64 -14.45 46.91
CA ILE A 72 2.43 -14.15 45.70
C ILE A 72 2.10 -15.09 44.52
N PRO A 73 1.97 -16.43 44.67
CA PRO A 73 1.75 -17.31 43.53
C PRO A 73 0.50 -16.95 42.70
N PRO A 74 -0.68 -16.73 43.25
CA PRO A 74 -1.86 -16.36 42.47
C PRO A 74 -1.70 -15.01 41.73
N LEU A 75 -0.98 -14.05 42.31
CA LEU A 75 -0.73 -12.76 41.67
C LEU A 75 0.23 -12.89 40.45
N ILE A 76 1.21 -13.81 40.55
CA ILE A 76 2.09 -14.12 39.41
C ILE A 76 1.31 -14.79 38.27
N GLU A 77 0.42 -15.73 38.59
CA GLU A 77 -0.43 -16.38 37.59
C GLU A 77 -1.35 -15.37 36.88
N GLU A 78 -1.88 -14.40 37.60
CA GLU A 78 -2.71 -13.34 37.05
C GLU A 78 -1.90 -12.39 36.18
N MET A 79 -0.68 -12.04 36.58
CA MET A 79 0.24 -11.23 35.78
C MET A 79 0.60 -11.91 34.47
N ASP A 80 0.93 -13.21 34.49
CA ASP A 80 1.24 -13.98 33.29
C ASP A 80 0.05 -14.06 32.33
N ARG A 81 -1.16 -14.27 32.87
CA ARG A 81 -2.39 -14.26 32.07
C ARG A 81 -2.63 -12.92 31.43
N LEU A 82 -2.46 -11.82 32.16
CA LEU A 82 -2.62 -10.46 31.66
C LEU A 82 -1.58 -10.12 30.57
N GLN A 83 -0.33 -10.52 30.79
CA GLN A 83 0.74 -10.37 29.78
C GLN A 83 0.41 -11.12 28.47
N GLN A 84 -0.09 -12.34 28.54
CA GLN A 84 -0.47 -13.11 27.36
C GLN A 84 -1.63 -12.44 26.61
N VAL A 85 -2.61 -11.89 27.32
CA VAL A 85 -3.74 -11.16 26.71
C VAL A 85 -3.25 -9.86 26.06
N ALA A 86 -2.38 -9.10 26.75
CA ALA A 86 -1.77 -7.88 26.21
C ALA A 86 -0.95 -8.17 24.95
N GLN A 87 -0.11 -9.22 24.94
CA GLN A 87 0.67 -9.64 23.78
C GLN A 87 -0.20 -10.08 22.59
N ARG A 88 -1.26 -10.85 22.85
CA ARG A 88 -2.21 -11.25 21.79
C ARG A 88 -2.91 -10.03 21.18
N ARG A 89 -3.29 -9.04 22.00
CA ARG A 89 -3.89 -7.80 21.50
C ARG A 89 -2.90 -6.93 20.76
N ALA A 90 -1.65 -6.81 21.22
CA ALA A 90 -0.60 -6.09 20.51
C ALA A 90 -0.39 -6.67 19.11
N LYS A 91 -0.30 -8.01 18.97
CA LYS A 91 -0.21 -8.69 17.67
C LYS A 91 -1.42 -8.42 16.78
N VAL A 92 -2.63 -8.38 17.33
CA VAL A 92 -3.85 -8.04 16.57
C VAL A 92 -3.83 -6.58 16.13
N THR A 93 -3.27 -5.68 16.95
CA THR A 93 -3.16 -4.25 16.62
C THR A 93 -2.06 -3.99 15.60
N GLU A 94 -0.94 -4.72 15.66
CA GLU A 94 0.11 -4.68 14.62
C GLU A 94 -0.40 -5.17 13.26
N GLY A 95 -1.34 -6.11 13.23
CA GLY A 95 -2.02 -6.58 12.01
C GLY A 95 -3.18 -5.70 11.55
N THR A 96 -3.51 -4.62 12.26
CA THR A 96 -4.63 -3.75 11.88
C THR A 96 -4.22 -2.82 10.75
N VAL A 97 -5.01 -2.83 9.67
CA VAL A 97 -4.79 -1.94 8.52
C VAL A 97 -5.01 -0.48 8.94
N ASP A 98 -4.02 0.36 8.66
CA ASP A 98 -4.16 1.80 8.84
C ASP A 98 -5.16 2.38 7.83
N VAL A 99 -6.32 2.81 8.31
CA VAL A 99 -7.38 3.39 7.47
C VAL A 99 -6.90 4.67 6.76
N MET A 100 -5.96 5.41 7.37
CA MET A 100 -5.43 6.64 6.78
C MET A 100 -4.45 6.40 5.62
N SER A 101 -3.86 5.18 5.57
CA SER A 101 -2.95 4.76 4.50
C SER A 101 -3.00 3.22 4.35
N PRO A 102 -4.12 2.67 3.89
CA PRO A 102 -4.37 1.23 3.96
C PRO A 102 -3.48 0.40 3.02
N TYR A 103 -3.08 0.97 1.89
CA TYR A 103 -2.21 0.34 0.90
C TYR A 103 -1.46 1.40 0.10
N PHE A 104 -0.39 1.00 -0.58
CA PHE A 104 0.43 1.89 -1.41
C PHE A 104 0.67 1.34 -2.81
N GLY A 105 0.26 0.13 -3.08
CA GLY A 105 0.32 -0.51 -4.37
C GLY A 105 -0.99 -1.20 -4.72
N ARG A 106 -1.32 -1.23 -6.00
CA ARG A 106 -2.43 -2.00 -6.54
C ARG A 106 -1.98 -2.72 -7.79
N MET A 107 -2.33 -3.99 -7.90
CA MET A 107 -2.18 -4.76 -9.12
C MET A 107 -3.44 -5.57 -9.42
N VAL A 108 -3.67 -5.79 -10.69
CA VAL A 108 -4.68 -6.73 -11.19
C VAL A 108 -3.94 -7.75 -12.02
N LEU A 109 -4.02 -9.00 -11.60
CA LEU A 109 -3.43 -10.14 -12.27
C LEU A 109 -4.50 -10.92 -13.01
N GLU A 110 -4.18 -11.44 -14.17
CA GLU A 110 -5.01 -12.41 -14.90
C GLU A 110 -4.31 -13.77 -14.88
N GLU A 111 -4.99 -14.76 -14.26
CA GLU A 111 -4.56 -16.15 -14.16
C GLU A 111 -5.73 -17.02 -14.65
N ASP A 112 -5.52 -17.87 -15.63
CA ASP A 112 -6.58 -18.77 -16.18
C ASP A 112 -7.89 -18.01 -16.52
N GLU A 113 -7.79 -16.88 -17.24
CA GLU A 113 -8.91 -15.99 -17.60
C GLU A 113 -9.64 -15.37 -16.39
N ARG A 114 -9.07 -15.47 -15.18
CA ARG A 114 -9.63 -14.90 -13.96
C ARG A 114 -8.83 -13.71 -13.49
N LYS A 115 -9.54 -12.59 -13.34
CA LYS A 115 -8.93 -11.36 -12.82
C LYS A 115 -8.92 -11.37 -11.30
N ARG A 116 -7.75 -11.13 -10.75
CA ARG A 116 -7.51 -11.03 -9.31
C ARG A 116 -6.94 -9.68 -8.94
N GLU A 117 -7.67 -8.89 -8.17
CA GLU A 117 -7.16 -7.63 -7.62
C GLU A 117 -6.45 -7.88 -6.30
N ILE A 118 -5.25 -7.30 -6.16
CA ILE A 118 -4.41 -7.40 -4.97
C ILE A 118 -3.89 -6.00 -4.64
N LEU A 119 -4.03 -5.63 -3.37
CA LEU A 119 -3.54 -4.38 -2.82
C LEU A 119 -2.29 -4.68 -1.99
N ILE A 120 -1.25 -3.88 -2.14
CA ILE A 120 0.01 -4.02 -1.41
C ILE A 120 0.04 -2.99 -0.28
N GLY A 121 0.10 -3.47 0.94
CA GLY A 121 0.09 -2.64 2.14
C GLY A 121 1.17 -3.03 3.14
N ARG A 122 1.07 -2.49 4.34
CA ARG A 122 1.97 -2.81 5.47
C ARG A 122 1.42 -3.86 6.43
N SER A 123 0.18 -4.29 6.19
CA SER A 123 -0.52 -5.30 6.98
C SER A 123 -1.39 -6.14 6.07
N THR A 124 -1.64 -7.38 6.46
CA THR A 124 -2.52 -8.29 5.71
C THR A 124 -3.97 -8.12 6.16
N PHE A 125 -4.88 -7.95 5.18
CA PHE A 125 -6.32 -7.92 5.39
C PHE A 125 -7.04 -8.62 4.25
N LEU A 126 -7.83 -9.61 4.58
CA LEU A 126 -8.56 -10.40 3.60
C LEU A 126 -10.05 -10.39 3.94
N ASP A 127 -10.86 -9.97 2.99
CA ASP A 127 -12.31 -10.05 3.08
C ASP A 127 -12.92 -10.68 1.83
N SER A 128 -13.35 -11.93 1.97
CA SER A 128 -13.98 -12.69 0.88
C SER A 128 -15.34 -12.15 0.45
N LYS A 129 -16.05 -11.42 1.34
CA LYS A 129 -17.39 -10.90 1.03
C LYS A 129 -17.33 -9.71 0.09
N THR A 130 -16.37 -8.80 0.30
CA THR A 130 -16.19 -7.60 -0.54
C THR A 130 -15.11 -7.79 -1.60
N GLY A 131 -14.35 -8.90 -1.53
CA GLY A 131 -13.22 -9.17 -2.40
C GLY A 131 -11.98 -8.30 -2.11
N VAL A 132 -11.97 -7.55 -1.01
CA VAL A 132 -10.81 -6.73 -0.63
C VAL A 132 -9.70 -7.63 -0.12
N ARG A 133 -8.53 -7.54 -0.78
CA ARG A 133 -7.31 -8.28 -0.43
C ARG A 133 -6.15 -7.32 -0.34
N ILE A 134 -5.74 -7.01 0.88
CA ILE A 134 -4.50 -6.28 1.17
C ILE A 134 -3.49 -7.30 1.66
N VAL A 135 -2.31 -7.35 1.08
CA VAL A 135 -1.22 -8.25 1.47
C VAL A 135 -0.05 -7.45 1.99
N ASP A 136 0.61 -7.98 3.01
CA ASP A 136 1.83 -7.38 3.53
C ASP A 136 2.96 -7.50 2.49
N TRP A 137 3.58 -6.38 2.15
CA TRP A 137 4.63 -6.31 1.13
C TRP A 137 5.88 -7.13 1.49
N ARG A 138 6.09 -7.42 2.79
CA ARG A 138 7.27 -8.13 3.31
C ARG A 138 7.14 -9.64 3.20
N ASP A 139 5.95 -10.16 3.48
CA ASP A 139 5.75 -11.58 3.74
C ASP A 139 4.97 -12.31 2.65
N ALA A 140 4.22 -11.58 1.83
CA ALA A 140 3.40 -12.19 0.79
C ALA A 140 4.24 -12.53 -0.45
N PRO A 141 4.34 -13.82 -0.86
CA PRO A 141 5.07 -14.20 -2.07
C PRO A 141 4.59 -13.44 -3.33
N VAL A 142 3.29 -13.17 -3.42
CA VAL A 142 2.68 -12.42 -4.53
C VAL A 142 3.17 -10.97 -4.62
N SER A 143 3.74 -10.39 -3.56
CA SER A 143 4.39 -9.08 -3.60
C SER A 143 5.59 -9.05 -4.53
N ARG A 144 6.24 -10.21 -4.82
CA ARG A 144 7.34 -10.31 -5.78
C ARG A 144 6.89 -9.90 -7.17
N VAL A 145 5.68 -10.30 -7.58
CA VAL A 145 5.11 -9.91 -8.88
C VAL A 145 5.03 -8.39 -8.97
N TYR A 146 4.54 -7.72 -7.91
CA TYR A 146 4.43 -6.26 -7.87
C TYR A 146 5.78 -5.55 -8.05
N TYR A 147 6.90 -6.10 -7.56
CA TYR A 147 8.21 -5.46 -7.63
C TYR A 147 9.02 -5.85 -8.87
N ARG A 148 8.75 -6.99 -9.49
CA ARG A 148 9.54 -7.52 -10.60
C ARG A 148 8.95 -7.24 -11.96
N TYR A 149 7.62 -7.17 -12.06
CA TYR A 149 6.92 -7.09 -13.34
C TYR A 149 6.21 -5.75 -13.49
N GLU A 150 6.15 -5.26 -14.71
CA GLU A 150 5.43 -4.04 -15.06
C GLU A 150 4.02 -4.37 -15.59
N GLU A 151 3.20 -3.36 -15.79
CA GLU A 151 1.89 -3.49 -16.40
C GLU A 151 2.02 -3.93 -17.87
N GLY A 152 1.38 -5.01 -18.25
CA GLY A 152 1.48 -5.64 -19.57
C GLY A 152 2.50 -6.76 -19.66
N ASP A 153 3.25 -7.05 -18.58
CA ASP A 153 4.19 -8.16 -18.56
C ASP A 153 3.48 -9.49 -18.25
N ASP A 154 3.92 -10.55 -18.91
CA ASP A 154 3.64 -11.91 -18.48
C ASP A 154 4.56 -12.27 -17.31
N TYR A 155 4.03 -12.97 -16.32
CA TYR A 155 4.81 -13.45 -15.18
C TYR A 155 4.68 -14.97 -15.01
N ASP A 156 5.78 -15.55 -14.54
CA ASP A 156 5.89 -16.94 -14.12
C ASP A 156 6.61 -16.96 -12.77
N GLU A 157 5.90 -17.36 -11.72
CA GLU A 157 6.42 -17.36 -10.35
C GLU A 157 6.00 -18.61 -9.58
N ILE A 158 6.88 -19.04 -8.68
CA ILE A 158 6.63 -20.18 -7.80
C ILE A 158 6.22 -19.66 -6.41
N PHE A 159 4.99 -19.98 -6.01
CA PHE A 159 4.44 -19.64 -4.69
C PHE A 159 4.31 -20.91 -3.83
N GLY A 160 5.33 -21.17 -3.01
CA GLY A 160 5.45 -22.44 -2.30
C GLY A 160 5.74 -23.58 -3.29
N ASP A 161 4.83 -24.55 -3.38
CA ASP A 161 4.93 -25.69 -4.31
C ASP A 161 4.08 -25.50 -5.58
N ARG A 162 3.52 -24.31 -5.77
CA ARG A 162 2.63 -24.00 -6.91
C ARG A 162 3.31 -23.04 -7.87
N GLU A 163 3.46 -23.46 -9.10
CA GLU A 163 3.80 -22.63 -10.25
C GLU A 163 2.56 -21.87 -10.72
N VAL A 164 2.69 -20.56 -10.93
CA VAL A 164 1.61 -19.67 -11.31
C VAL A 164 2.08 -18.77 -12.43
N GLU A 165 1.39 -18.89 -13.56
CA GLU A 165 1.60 -18.07 -14.75
C GLU A 165 0.44 -17.10 -14.93
N GLY A 166 0.69 -15.92 -15.48
CA GLY A 166 -0.34 -14.95 -15.75
C GLY A 166 0.18 -13.66 -16.35
N GLU A 167 -0.71 -12.68 -16.48
CA GLU A 167 -0.40 -11.35 -17.00
C GLU A 167 -0.70 -10.28 -15.93
N VAL A 168 0.14 -9.24 -15.87
CA VAL A 168 -0.06 -8.06 -15.02
C VAL A 168 -0.90 -7.04 -15.78
N LEU A 169 -2.22 -7.08 -15.64
CA LEU A 169 -3.13 -6.18 -16.35
C LEU A 169 -3.07 -4.74 -15.84
N VAL A 170 -2.81 -4.55 -14.55
CA VAL A 170 -2.74 -3.23 -13.91
C VAL A 170 -1.66 -3.26 -12.85
N ARG A 171 -0.81 -2.25 -12.84
CA ARG A 171 0.14 -1.98 -11.77
C ARG A 171 0.19 -0.51 -11.45
N ARG A 172 -0.13 -0.14 -10.22
CA ARG A 172 -0.20 1.25 -9.75
C ARG A 172 0.62 1.43 -8.48
N ASN A 173 1.38 2.52 -8.46
CA ASN A 173 2.02 3.04 -7.25
C ASN A 173 1.16 4.16 -6.67
N LEU A 174 0.75 4.07 -5.43
CA LEU A 174 -0.22 4.96 -4.83
C LEU A 174 0.35 5.65 -3.59
N SER A 175 0.03 6.93 -3.42
CA SER A 175 0.25 7.65 -2.18
C SER A 175 -1.10 8.03 -1.59
N ILE A 176 -1.42 7.44 -0.44
CA ILE A 176 -2.63 7.70 0.33
C ILE A 176 -2.21 8.32 1.65
N THR A 177 -2.73 9.50 1.96
CA THR A 177 -2.42 10.23 3.19
C THR A 177 -3.68 10.85 3.76
N GLY A 178 -3.94 10.62 5.05
CA GLY A 178 -5.15 11.10 5.71
C GLY A 178 -6.43 10.53 5.09
N GLY A 179 -6.40 9.28 4.62
CA GLY A 179 -7.50 8.62 3.96
C GLY A 179 -7.84 9.13 2.56
N LYS A 180 -6.98 9.96 1.98
CA LYS A 180 -7.19 10.56 0.64
C LYS A 180 -6.06 10.20 -0.30
N LEU A 181 -6.43 9.89 -1.54
CA LEU A 181 -5.48 9.65 -2.62
C LEU A 181 -4.76 10.95 -2.98
N ARG A 182 -3.41 10.93 -3.05
CA ARG A 182 -2.55 12.08 -3.31
C ARG A 182 -1.74 11.96 -4.58
N ARG A 183 -1.35 10.74 -4.92
CA ARG A 183 -0.52 10.46 -6.10
C ARG A 183 -0.86 9.08 -6.66
N ILE A 184 -0.85 8.98 -7.98
CA ILE A 184 -1.00 7.74 -8.73
C ILE A 184 0.15 7.67 -9.72
N GLY A 185 0.98 6.63 -9.61
CA GLY A 185 1.99 6.28 -10.61
C GLY A 185 1.46 5.19 -11.51
N THR A 186 1.57 5.42 -12.80
CA THR A 186 1.18 4.50 -13.89
C THR A 186 2.34 4.37 -14.87
N PRO A 187 2.34 3.39 -15.80
CA PRO A 187 3.33 3.33 -16.87
C PRO A 187 3.34 4.58 -17.76
N GLN A 188 2.18 5.23 -17.91
CA GLN A 188 2.00 6.42 -18.73
C GLN A 188 2.41 7.73 -18.03
N GLY A 189 2.80 7.65 -16.75
CA GLY A 189 3.27 8.80 -15.97
C GLY A 189 2.68 8.86 -14.56
N THR A 190 2.92 9.96 -13.91
CA THR A 190 2.46 10.18 -12.53
C THR A 190 1.39 11.27 -12.50
N PHE A 191 0.29 10.99 -11.81
CA PHE A 191 -0.76 11.96 -11.51
C PHE A 191 -0.66 12.40 -10.05
N ARG A 192 -0.81 13.69 -9.80
CA ARG A 192 -0.71 14.28 -8.46
C ARG A 192 -1.93 15.15 -8.18
N ARG A 193 -2.51 14.98 -6.99
CA ARG A 193 -3.58 15.85 -6.49
C ARG A 193 -2.98 17.13 -5.95
N LEU A 194 -3.47 18.26 -6.41
CA LEU A 194 -3.10 19.59 -5.94
C LEU A 194 -3.83 19.95 -4.64
N ARG A 195 -3.47 21.10 -4.04
CA ARG A 195 -4.09 21.58 -2.78
C ARG A 195 -5.57 21.96 -2.95
N ASP A 196 -5.95 22.46 -4.12
CA ASP A 196 -7.33 22.78 -4.53
C ASP A 196 -8.20 21.54 -4.82
N GLY A 197 -7.58 20.36 -4.89
CA GLY A 197 -8.25 19.09 -5.15
C GLY A 197 -8.18 18.63 -6.60
N GLU A 198 -7.72 19.47 -7.52
CA GLU A 198 -7.52 19.11 -8.91
C GLU A 198 -6.40 18.09 -9.10
N TRP A 199 -6.53 17.25 -10.13
CA TRP A 199 -5.49 16.31 -10.54
C TRP A 199 -4.71 16.87 -11.72
N LYS A 200 -3.37 16.71 -11.65
CA LYS A 200 -2.49 17.10 -12.77
C LYS A 200 -1.44 16.00 -13.00
N ARG A 201 -1.07 15.83 -14.25
CA ARG A 201 0.10 15.02 -14.62
C ARG A 201 1.35 15.73 -14.09
N ALA A 202 2.17 15.02 -13.30
CA ALA A 202 3.46 15.54 -12.88
C ALA A 202 4.41 15.55 -14.07
N ALA A 203 5.16 16.64 -14.26
CA ALA A 203 6.23 16.67 -15.25
C ALA A 203 7.32 15.68 -14.80
N ASP A 204 7.78 14.83 -15.71
CA ASP A 204 8.91 13.95 -15.46
C ASP A 204 10.18 14.77 -15.33
N HIS A 205 10.66 14.95 -14.10
CA HIS A 205 11.94 15.62 -13.85
C HIS A 205 13.16 14.76 -14.19
N THR A 206 12.96 13.59 -14.81
CA THR A 206 14.04 12.64 -15.12
C THR A 206 14.85 13.05 -16.37
N THR A 207 14.41 14.04 -17.15
CA THR A 207 15.09 14.42 -18.41
C THR A 207 16.12 15.55 -18.24
N GLN A 208 16.27 16.17 -17.09
CA GLN A 208 17.22 17.28 -16.89
C GLN A 208 18.59 16.89 -16.33
N LEU A 209 18.86 15.62 -16.00
CA LEU A 209 20.18 15.20 -15.53
C LEU A 209 21.07 14.55 -16.62
N ALA A 210 20.63 14.47 -17.85
CA ALA A 210 21.40 13.91 -18.98
C ALA A 210 22.16 14.96 -19.80
N GLY A 211 22.25 16.22 -19.34
CA GLY A 211 22.92 17.33 -20.04
C GLY A 211 24.13 17.95 -19.33
N GLY A 212 24.70 17.29 -18.32
CA GLY A 212 25.92 17.72 -17.64
C GLY A 212 27.13 16.94 -18.13
N GLN A 213 28.03 17.65 -18.82
CA GLN A 213 29.27 17.17 -19.41
C GLN A 213 30.10 16.31 -18.47
N GLY A 214 30.56 15.18 -18.99
CA GLY A 214 31.50 14.30 -18.34
C GLY A 214 32.83 14.99 -18.03
N SER A 215 33.23 14.97 -16.79
CA SER A 215 34.61 15.06 -16.34
C SER A 215 35.00 13.70 -15.82
N ALA A 216 35.79 13.00 -16.63
CA ALA A 216 36.36 11.71 -16.28
C ALA A 216 37.32 11.88 -15.09
N MET A 217 36.95 11.38 -13.94
CA MET A 217 37.87 11.16 -12.84
C MET A 217 38.38 9.72 -12.91
N ARG A 218 39.65 9.57 -13.32
CA ARG A 218 40.39 8.31 -13.26
C ARG A 218 40.57 7.89 -11.80
N PRO A 219 40.39 6.63 -11.44
CA PRO A 219 40.85 6.13 -10.15
C PRO A 219 42.37 5.91 -10.18
N GLU A 220 43.08 6.61 -9.32
CA GLU A 220 44.49 6.35 -9.04
C GLU A 220 44.65 5.02 -8.31
N SER A 221 45.57 4.23 -8.88
CA SER A 221 46.03 2.96 -8.33
C SER A 221 46.84 3.18 -7.05
N TYR A 222 46.35 2.65 -5.94
CA TYR A 222 47.15 2.48 -4.73
C TYR A 222 48.10 1.28 -4.89
N HIS A 223 49.40 1.58 -5.06
CA HIS A 223 50.47 0.64 -4.78
C HIS A 223 50.79 0.69 -3.29
N ARG A 224 50.76 -0.44 -2.65
CA ARG A 224 51.36 -0.70 -1.32
C ARG A 224 52.83 -1.16 -1.49
N PRO A 225 53.73 -0.72 -0.61
CA PRO A 225 54.97 -1.41 -0.36
C PRO A 225 54.78 -2.64 0.56
#